data_3b5b021e2d8f6ac450e2959880db6fe4
#
_entry.id   3b5b021e2d8f6ac450e2959880db6fe4
#
_cell.length_a   1.000
_cell.length_b   1.000
_cell.length_c   1.000
_cell.angle_alpha   90.00
_cell.angle_beta   90.00
_cell.angle_gamma   90.00
#
_symmetry.space_group_name_H-M   'P 1'
#
loop_
_entity.id
_entity.type
_entity.pdbx_description
1 polymer ?
#
loop_
_entity_poly.entity_id
_entity_poly.type
_entity_poly.pdbx_seq_one_letter_code
_entity_poly.pdbx_strand_id
1 'polypeptide(L)'
;MPPEINLSQRWAESKDVLTIAALEGFVKEIDFMTRALEKGDICLLLELEGQICAFAWTTFRDYRLALWHTLHLLPGHAYLVYIFVRPEFQQKGVGYYLLGCMMAHLREMGCEYLISGMYANWQISIKLHRKAGFLINKKFIKRRLLRFLPYPPKEVDVEK
;
A
#
# COMPACT_ATOMS: atom_id res chain seq x y z
N MET A 1 -12.13 -15.00 -5.60
CA MET A 1 -13.57 -14.84 -5.32
C MET A 1 -13.77 -13.53 -4.57
N PRO A 2 -14.77 -12.73 -4.89
CA PRO A 2 -15.15 -11.60 -4.07
C PRO A 2 -15.53 -12.10 -2.66
N PRO A 3 -15.37 -11.29 -1.63
CA PRO A 3 -15.85 -11.66 -0.30
C PRO A 3 -17.38 -11.82 -0.33
N GLU A 4 -17.92 -12.69 0.51
CA GLU A 4 -19.38 -12.90 0.65
C GLU A 4 -20.11 -11.66 1.22
N ILE A 5 -19.36 -10.59 1.48
CA ILE A 5 -19.82 -9.31 2.03
C ILE A 5 -20.06 -8.36 0.86
N ASN A 6 -21.22 -7.75 0.80
CA ASN A 6 -21.56 -6.76 -0.23
C ASN A 6 -20.83 -5.43 0.04
N LEU A 7 -19.62 -5.30 -0.53
CA LEU A 7 -18.78 -4.12 -0.39
C LEU A 7 -18.96 -3.18 -1.59
N SER A 8 -19.21 -1.91 -1.32
CA SER A 8 -19.09 -0.85 -2.31
C SER A 8 -17.65 -0.34 -2.40
N GLN A 9 -17.30 0.22 -3.55
CA GLN A 9 -15.98 0.82 -3.76
C GLN A 9 -16.11 2.24 -4.28
N ARG A 10 -15.23 3.13 -3.83
CA ARG A 10 -15.09 4.50 -4.35
C ARG A 10 -13.68 5.06 -4.10
N TRP A 11 -13.36 6.13 -4.79
CA TRP A 11 -12.16 6.90 -4.51
C TRP A 11 -12.34 7.77 -3.27
N ALA A 12 -11.27 7.90 -2.47
CA ALA A 12 -11.24 8.81 -1.35
C ALA A 12 -11.16 10.26 -1.85
N GLU A 13 -11.85 11.14 -1.12
CA GLU A 13 -11.77 12.59 -1.27
C GLU A 13 -11.09 13.19 -0.02
N SER A 14 -10.74 14.48 -0.08
CA SER A 14 -10.11 15.17 1.07
C SER A 14 -10.92 15.07 2.37
N LYS A 15 -12.25 15.02 2.28
CA LYS A 15 -13.14 14.84 3.44
C LYS A 15 -12.97 13.49 4.15
N ASP A 16 -12.49 12.46 3.44
CA ASP A 16 -12.31 11.12 3.98
C ASP A 16 -11.04 10.98 4.83
N VAL A 17 -10.10 11.92 4.68
CA VAL A 17 -8.79 11.87 5.36
C VAL A 17 -8.95 11.77 6.88
N LEU A 18 -9.86 12.54 7.47
CA LEU A 18 -10.13 12.50 8.91
C LEU A 18 -10.66 11.13 9.35
N THR A 19 -11.59 10.57 8.58
CA THR A 19 -12.15 9.24 8.86
C THR A 19 -11.09 8.15 8.72
N ILE A 20 -10.25 8.21 7.67
CA ILE A 20 -9.14 7.26 7.46
C ILE A 20 -8.14 7.36 8.62
N ALA A 21 -7.76 8.57 9.03
CA ALA A 21 -6.83 8.80 10.13
C ALA A 21 -7.33 8.31 11.49
N ALA A 22 -8.66 8.27 11.67
CA ALA A 22 -9.29 7.80 12.88
C ALA A 22 -9.51 6.28 12.92
N LEU A 23 -9.17 5.54 11.85
CA LEU A 23 -9.32 4.08 11.83
C LEU A 23 -8.39 3.43 12.85
N GLU A 24 -8.94 2.56 13.68
CA GLU A 24 -8.18 1.82 14.68
C GLU A 24 -7.07 0.98 14.02
N GLY A 25 -5.86 1.08 14.55
CA GLY A 25 -4.68 0.38 14.03
C GLY A 25 -4.01 1.03 12.83
N PHE A 26 -4.51 2.18 12.35
CA PHE A 26 -3.87 2.98 11.33
C PHE A 26 -3.38 4.31 11.92
N VAL A 27 -2.09 4.56 11.83
CA VAL A 27 -1.49 5.80 12.37
C VAL A 27 -0.76 6.53 11.25
N LYS A 28 -1.34 7.63 10.79
CA LYS A 28 -0.72 8.54 9.82
C LYS A 28 -1.15 9.98 10.05
N GLU A 29 -0.26 10.89 9.64
CA GLU A 29 -0.50 12.32 9.74
C GLU A 29 -1.53 12.78 8.69
N ILE A 30 -2.56 13.46 9.15
CA ILE A 30 -3.63 14.03 8.32
C ILE A 30 -3.04 14.93 7.23
N ASP A 31 -2.10 15.80 7.60
CA ASP A 31 -1.44 16.71 6.66
C ASP A 31 -0.67 15.98 5.54
N PHE A 32 -0.09 14.84 5.85
CA PHE A 32 0.57 14.03 4.84
C PHE A 32 -0.45 13.50 3.83
N MET A 33 -1.56 12.92 4.31
CA MET A 33 -2.59 12.33 3.46
C MET A 33 -3.30 13.39 2.61
N THR A 34 -3.65 14.54 3.20
CA THR A 34 -4.26 15.65 2.48
C THR A 34 -3.37 16.11 1.33
N ARG A 35 -2.10 16.42 1.63
CA ARG A 35 -1.13 16.85 0.60
C ARG A 35 -0.84 15.79 -0.44
N ALA A 36 -0.95 14.50 -0.09
CA ALA A 36 -0.73 13.41 -1.03
C ALA A 36 -1.87 13.34 -2.07
N LEU A 37 -3.14 13.46 -1.63
CA LEU A 37 -4.29 13.55 -2.54
C LEU A 37 -4.21 14.78 -3.46
N GLU A 38 -3.88 15.96 -2.91
CA GLU A 38 -3.70 17.20 -3.68
C GLU A 38 -2.61 17.06 -4.76
N LYS A 39 -1.61 16.21 -4.53
CA LYS A 39 -0.52 15.94 -5.47
C LYS A 39 -0.80 14.78 -6.43
N GLY A 40 -2.03 14.28 -6.47
CA GLY A 40 -2.46 13.27 -7.42
C GLY A 40 -2.28 11.83 -6.97
N ASP A 41 -2.00 11.57 -5.69
CA ASP A 41 -2.13 10.22 -5.15
C ASP A 41 -3.60 9.79 -5.19
N ILE A 42 -3.83 8.50 -5.28
CA ILE A 42 -5.18 7.92 -5.25
C ILE A 42 -5.33 7.00 -4.06
N CYS A 43 -6.53 6.95 -3.50
CA CYS A 43 -6.87 6.05 -2.41
C CYS A 43 -8.21 5.38 -2.72
N LEU A 44 -8.20 4.07 -2.94
CA LEU A 44 -9.40 3.28 -3.14
C LEU A 44 -9.95 2.84 -1.79
N LEU A 45 -11.21 3.15 -1.53
CA LEU A 45 -11.95 2.74 -0.34
C LEU A 45 -12.86 1.55 -0.65
N LEU A 46 -12.96 0.61 0.28
CA LEU A 46 -14.05 -0.35 0.36
C LEU A 46 -14.93 -0.01 1.55
N GLU A 47 -16.22 0.02 1.32
CA GLU A 47 -17.22 0.37 2.34
C GLU A 47 -18.28 -0.72 2.48
N LEU A 48 -18.72 -0.91 3.70
CA LEU A 48 -19.91 -1.68 4.07
C LEU A 48 -20.89 -0.73 4.74
N GLU A 49 -22.10 -0.57 4.18
CA GLU A 49 -23.14 0.31 4.73
C GLU A 49 -22.64 1.75 5.01
N GLY A 50 -21.80 2.28 4.13
CA GLY A 50 -21.21 3.62 4.25
C GLY A 50 -20.04 3.74 5.24
N GLN A 51 -19.60 2.64 5.85
CA GLN A 51 -18.43 2.63 6.72
C GLN A 51 -17.19 2.07 6.01
N ILE A 52 -16.08 2.80 6.09
CA ILE A 52 -14.81 2.36 5.52
C ILE A 52 -14.33 1.09 6.22
N CYS A 53 -14.24 -0.02 5.47
CA CYS A 53 -13.76 -1.32 5.93
C CYS A 53 -12.29 -1.54 5.60
N ALA A 54 -11.84 -1.00 4.48
CA ALA A 54 -10.48 -1.15 3.98
C ALA A 54 -10.13 -0.04 3.01
N PHE A 55 -8.84 0.22 2.84
CA PHE A 55 -8.38 1.13 1.79
C PHE A 55 -7.00 0.73 1.25
N ALA A 56 -6.71 1.14 0.01
CA ALA A 56 -5.41 1.03 -0.62
C ALA A 56 -4.99 2.41 -1.14
N TRP A 57 -3.79 2.86 -0.75
CA TRP A 57 -3.23 4.15 -1.13
C TRP A 57 -2.07 3.98 -2.10
N THR A 58 -2.14 4.66 -3.23
CA THR A 58 -1.16 4.53 -4.31
C THR A 58 -0.66 5.90 -4.77
N THR A 59 0.64 5.99 -5.00
CA THR A 59 1.30 7.17 -5.56
C THR A 59 1.93 6.86 -6.92
N PHE A 60 2.00 7.87 -7.78
CA PHE A 60 2.68 7.83 -9.09
C PHE A 60 3.98 8.63 -9.09
N ARG A 61 4.38 9.13 -7.93
CA ARG A 61 5.57 9.96 -7.74
C ARG A 61 6.64 9.18 -7.01
N ASP A 62 7.88 9.61 -7.20
CA ASP A 62 9.01 9.10 -6.44
C ASP A 62 8.66 8.99 -4.95
N TYR A 63 8.96 7.85 -4.36
CA TYR A 63 8.61 7.55 -2.99
C TYR A 63 9.83 7.27 -2.13
N ARG A 64 9.95 7.98 -1.00
CA ARG A 64 11.05 7.81 -0.07
C ARG A 64 10.79 6.63 0.85
N LEU A 65 11.42 5.49 0.53
CA LEU A 65 11.32 4.27 1.34
C LEU A 65 12.08 4.37 2.66
N ALA A 66 13.21 5.10 2.67
CA ALA A 66 14.04 5.33 3.84
C ALA A 66 14.85 6.63 3.69
N LEU A 67 15.55 7.05 4.74
CA LEU A 67 16.38 8.26 4.70
C LEU A 67 17.39 8.29 3.53
N TRP A 68 17.86 7.13 3.11
CA TRP A 68 18.92 6.94 2.09
C TRP A 68 18.42 6.21 0.83
N HIS A 69 17.13 5.92 0.72
CA HIS A 69 16.60 5.19 -0.43
C HIS A 69 15.29 5.78 -0.91
N THR A 70 15.34 6.36 -2.10
CA THR A 70 14.17 6.83 -2.85
C THR A 70 13.90 5.85 -3.98
N LEU A 71 12.68 5.38 -4.07
CA LEU A 71 12.19 4.63 -5.22
C LEU A 71 11.80 5.64 -6.29
N HIS A 72 12.52 5.62 -7.41
CA HIS A 72 12.20 6.41 -8.59
C HIS A 72 11.18 5.65 -9.44
N LEU A 73 10.03 6.27 -9.70
CA LEU A 73 8.97 5.68 -10.50
C LEU A 73 9.09 6.16 -11.95
N LEU A 74 9.11 5.20 -12.88
CA LEU A 74 9.06 5.49 -14.31
C LEU A 74 7.60 5.72 -14.77
N PRO A 75 7.37 6.33 -15.94
CA PRO A 75 6.04 6.36 -16.54
C PRO A 75 5.42 4.95 -16.60
N GLY A 76 4.15 4.82 -16.29
CA GLY A 76 3.48 3.52 -16.19
C GLY A 76 3.72 2.75 -14.89
N HIS A 77 4.50 3.29 -13.96
CA HIS A 77 4.72 2.69 -12.64
C HIS A 77 3.86 3.38 -11.57
N ALA A 78 3.37 2.58 -10.63
CA ALA A 78 2.70 3.06 -9.42
C ALA A 78 3.29 2.37 -8.19
N TYR A 79 3.26 3.03 -7.04
CA TYR A 79 3.71 2.47 -5.77
C TYR A 79 2.56 2.40 -4.77
N LEU A 80 2.29 1.19 -4.28
CA LEU A 80 1.31 0.94 -3.22
C LEU A 80 1.92 1.35 -1.88
N VAL A 81 1.51 2.52 -1.39
CA VAL A 81 2.01 3.13 -0.15
C VAL A 81 1.45 2.43 1.07
N TYR A 82 0.13 2.20 1.06
CA TYR A 82 -0.58 1.52 2.13
C TYR A 82 -1.63 0.58 1.56
N ILE A 83 -1.82 -0.53 2.26
CA ILE A 83 -3.02 -1.33 2.24
C ILE A 83 -3.44 -1.58 3.68
N PHE A 84 -4.66 -1.26 4.00
CA PHE A 84 -5.23 -1.41 5.33
C PHE A 84 -6.59 -2.08 5.26
N VAL A 85 -6.82 -3.04 6.16
CA VAL A 85 -8.10 -3.69 6.36
C VAL A 85 -8.38 -3.66 7.85
N ARG A 86 -9.53 -3.12 8.25
CA ARG A 86 -9.94 -3.09 9.65
C ARG A 86 -9.93 -4.49 10.25
N PRO A 87 -9.53 -4.64 11.53
CA PRO A 87 -9.33 -5.95 12.16
C PRO A 87 -10.51 -6.91 11.98
N GLU A 88 -11.74 -6.41 12.12
CA GLU A 88 -12.96 -7.22 12.01
C GLU A 88 -13.25 -7.74 10.59
N PHE A 89 -12.60 -7.17 9.56
CA PHE A 89 -12.72 -7.58 8.16
C PHE A 89 -11.51 -8.35 7.65
N GLN A 90 -10.50 -8.56 8.49
CA GLN A 90 -9.33 -9.34 8.13
C GLN A 90 -9.68 -10.83 7.98
N GLN A 91 -8.83 -11.56 7.22
CA GLN A 91 -8.97 -13.00 6.94
C GLN A 91 -10.27 -13.39 6.20
N LYS A 92 -11.10 -12.43 5.78
CA LYS A 92 -12.35 -12.63 5.03
C LYS A 92 -12.20 -12.38 3.52
N GLY A 93 -10.96 -12.33 3.01
CA GLY A 93 -10.70 -12.06 1.58
C GLY A 93 -10.73 -10.60 1.17
N VAL A 94 -11.11 -9.67 2.07
CA VAL A 94 -11.27 -8.23 1.79
C VAL A 94 -9.99 -7.59 1.24
N GLY A 95 -8.83 -7.87 1.85
CA GLY A 95 -7.56 -7.33 1.37
C GLY A 95 -7.17 -7.83 -0.03
N TYR A 96 -7.46 -9.08 -0.35
CA TYR A 96 -7.23 -9.64 -1.68
C TYR A 96 -8.16 -8.99 -2.72
N TYR A 97 -9.43 -8.83 -2.38
CA TYR A 97 -10.40 -8.14 -3.23
C TYR A 97 -10.00 -6.68 -3.49
N LEU A 98 -9.62 -5.95 -2.43
CA LEU A 98 -9.14 -4.57 -2.53
C LEU A 98 -7.94 -4.42 -3.47
N LEU A 99 -6.93 -5.29 -3.34
CA LEU A 99 -5.78 -5.29 -4.26
C LEU A 99 -6.20 -5.58 -5.69
N GLY A 100 -7.13 -6.53 -5.90
CA GLY A 100 -7.67 -6.83 -7.22
C GLY A 100 -8.35 -5.63 -7.86
N CYS A 101 -9.21 -4.92 -7.11
CA CYS A 101 -9.86 -3.70 -7.55
C CYS A 101 -8.85 -2.60 -7.88
N MET A 102 -7.88 -2.35 -7.00
CA MET A 102 -6.84 -1.35 -7.23
C MET A 102 -6.03 -1.66 -8.50
N MET A 103 -5.61 -2.91 -8.69
CA MET A 103 -4.86 -3.32 -9.89
C MET A 103 -5.69 -3.19 -11.17
N ALA A 104 -7.00 -3.46 -11.11
CA ALA A 104 -7.90 -3.27 -12.25
C ALA A 104 -7.97 -1.78 -12.64
N HIS A 105 -8.20 -0.89 -11.68
CA HIS A 105 -8.23 0.54 -11.92
C HIS A 105 -6.90 1.10 -12.42
N LEU A 106 -5.79 0.68 -11.83
CA LEU A 106 -4.46 1.10 -12.29
C LEU A 106 -4.18 0.68 -13.73
N ARG A 107 -4.63 -0.51 -14.14
CA ARG A 107 -4.51 -0.98 -15.53
C ARG A 107 -5.34 -0.11 -16.47
N GLU A 108 -6.58 0.24 -16.10
CA GLU A 108 -7.43 1.17 -16.87
C GLU A 108 -6.80 2.56 -17.02
N MET A 109 -6.02 2.99 -16.03
CA MET A 109 -5.23 4.23 -16.06
C MET A 109 -3.93 4.12 -16.87
N GLY A 110 -3.62 2.95 -17.46
CA GLY A 110 -2.40 2.72 -18.24
C GLY A 110 -1.16 2.36 -17.41
N CYS A 111 -1.33 1.98 -16.14
CA CYS A 111 -0.21 1.50 -15.33
C CYS A 111 0.15 0.06 -15.73
N GLU A 112 1.45 -0.17 -15.94
CA GLU A 112 2.03 -1.46 -16.28
C GLU A 112 2.55 -2.20 -15.05
N TYR A 113 3.04 -1.46 -14.06
CA TYR A 113 3.65 -2.02 -12.85
C TYR A 113 3.10 -1.39 -11.58
N LEU A 114 2.70 -2.24 -10.65
CA LEU A 114 2.41 -1.85 -9.26
C LEU A 114 3.51 -2.40 -8.36
N ILE A 115 4.26 -1.51 -7.75
CA ILE A 115 5.36 -1.82 -6.84
C ILE A 115 4.86 -1.70 -5.40
N SER A 116 5.30 -2.58 -4.51
CA SER A 116 5.00 -2.51 -3.09
C SER A 116 6.24 -2.86 -2.27
N GLY A 117 6.42 -2.19 -1.14
CA GLY A 117 7.50 -2.46 -0.20
C GLY A 117 6.95 -2.86 1.17
N MET A 118 7.54 -3.88 1.79
CA MET A 118 7.12 -4.34 3.11
C MET A 118 8.28 -4.92 3.91
N TYR A 119 8.14 -4.94 5.22
CA TYR A 119 9.12 -5.59 6.09
C TYR A 119 9.01 -7.12 6.00
N ALA A 120 10.16 -7.81 6.06
CA ALA A 120 10.22 -9.27 5.95
C ALA A 120 9.47 -10.02 7.06
N ASN A 121 9.19 -9.40 8.19
CA ASN A 121 8.40 -9.96 9.28
C ASN A 121 6.87 -9.77 9.11
N TRP A 122 6.42 -9.03 8.11
CA TRP A 122 5.00 -8.82 7.83
C TRP A 122 4.40 -9.98 7.01
N GLN A 123 4.38 -11.17 7.61
CA GLN A 123 4.03 -12.42 6.92
C GLN A 123 2.62 -12.41 6.32
N ILE A 124 1.65 -11.79 6.99
CA ILE A 124 0.27 -11.68 6.49
C ILE A 124 0.25 -10.85 5.20
N SER A 125 0.92 -9.71 5.20
CA SER A 125 1.03 -8.84 4.02
C SER A 125 1.77 -9.54 2.88
N ILE A 126 2.87 -10.24 3.16
CA ILE A 126 3.63 -11.00 2.16
C ILE A 126 2.75 -12.08 1.50
N LYS A 127 2.00 -12.85 2.31
CA LYS A 127 1.07 -13.87 1.79
C LYS A 127 -0.02 -13.25 0.92
N LEU A 128 -0.58 -12.11 1.34
CA LEU A 128 -1.59 -11.38 0.59
C LEU A 128 -1.05 -10.96 -0.79
N HIS A 129 0.12 -10.29 -0.82
CA HIS A 129 0.73 -9.82 -2.06
C HIS A 129 1.10 -10.98 -3.00
N ARG A 130 1.68 -12.07 -2.48
CA ARG A 130 1.97 -13.27 -3.29
C ARG A 130 0.70 -13.87 -3.90
N LYS A 131 -0.37 -13.98 -3.12
CA LYS A 131 -1.67 -14.47 -3.61
C LYS A 131 -2.24 -13.55 -4.70
N ALA A 132 -1.99 -12.25 -4.62
CA ALA A 132 -2.39 -11.27 -5.62
C ALA A 132 -1.46 -11.23 -6.86
N GLY A 133 -0.42 -12.08 -6.93
CA GLY A 133 0.48 -12.18 -8.08
C GLY A 133 1.74 -11.32 -7.99
N PHE A 134 2.02 -10.69 -6.85
CA PHE A 134 3.27 -9.95 -6.67
C PHE A 134 4.46 -10.90 -6.57
N LEU A 135 5.52 -10.55 -7.28
CA LEU A 135 6.82 -11.23 -7.23
C LEU A 135 7.77 -10.43 -6.34
N ILE A 136 8.59 -11.16 -5.55
CA ILE A 136 9.66 -10.50 -4.80
C ILE A 136 10.80 -10.21 -5.78
N ASN A 137 11.03 -8.92 -6.05
CA ASN A 137 12.06 -8.48 -6.99
C ASN A 137 13.38 -8.16 -6.26
N LYS A 138 13.31 -7.47 -5.12
CA LYS A 138 14.47 -7.01 -4.37
C LYS A 138 14.30 -7.23 -2.87
N LYS A 139 15.42 -7.53 -2.20
CA LYS A 139 15.50 -7.57 -0.73
C LYS A 139 16.58 -6.58 -0.27
N PHE A 140 16.27 -5.82 0.77
CA PHE A 140 17.22 -4.89 1.39
C PHE A 140 17.49 -5.32 2.83
N ILE A 141 18.76 -5.49 3.19
CA ILE A 141 19.17 -5.78 4.55
C ILE A 141 19.73 -4.50 5.17
N LYS A 142 19.04 -3.98 6.19
CA LYS A 142 19.53 -2.87 6.98
C LYS A 142 20.53 -3.37 8.01
N ARG A 143 21.79 -3.00 7.86
CA ARG A 143 22.84 -3.25 8.86
C ARG A 143 23.00 -2.01 9.76
N ARG A 144 23.10 -2.20 11.05
CA ARG A 144 23.51 -1.16 12.00
C ARG A 144 24.94 -1.47 12.41
N LEU A 145 25.89 -0.63 11.98
CA LEU A 145 27.27 -0.65 12.48
C LEU A 145 27.30 0.40 13.59
N LEU A 146 27.40 0.00 14.83
CA LEU A 146 27.24 0.87 16.00
C LEU A 146 25.83 1.47 16.16
N ARG A 147 25.39 1.62 17.40
CA ARG A 147 24.00 1.97 17.76
C ARG A 147 23.50 3.30 17.18
N PHE A 148 24.38 4.11 16.59
CA PHE A 148 24.13 5.51 16.21
C PHE A 148 24.41 5.88 14.74
N LEU A 149 25.04 5.02 13.94
CA LEU A 149 25.30 5.32 12.53
C LEU A 149 24.48 4.41 11.60
N PRO A 150 23.51 4.94 10.87
CA PRO A 150 22.80 4.18 9.86
C PRO A 150 23.72 3.88 8.68
N TYR A 151 23.99 2.61 8.42
CA TYR A 151 24.67 2.17 7.22
C TYR A 151 23.66 2.02 6.08
N PRO A 152 24.00 2.38 4.82
CA PRO A 152 23.09 2.18 3.69
C PRO A 152 22.70 0.69 3.59
N PRO A 153 21.45 0.36 3.27
CA PRO A 153 21.01 -1.01 3.16
C PRO A 153 21.74 -1.69 2.00
N LYS A 154 22.13 -2.94 2.20
CA LYS A 154 22.67 -3.77 1.13
C LYS A 154 21.51 -4.39 0.36
N GLU A 155 21.47 -4.20 -0.96
CA GLU A 155 20.64 -4.97 -1.86
C GLU A 155 21.13 -6.42 -1.86
N VAL A 156 20.23 -7.38 -1.75
CA VAL A 156 20.55 -8.80 -1.76
C VAL A 156 19.71 -9.45 -2.86
N ASP A 157 20.36 -10.21 -3.70
CA ASP A 157 19.70 -10.96 -4.76
C ASP A 157 18.64 -11.90 -4.16
N VAL A 158 17.52 -11.97 -4.81
CA VAL A 158 16.46 -12.92 -4.47
C VAL A 158 16.81 -14.23 -5.15
N GLU A 159 17.20 -15.22 -4.37
CA GLU A 159 17.29 -16.59 -4.90
C GLU A 159 15.96 -16.97 -5.54
N LYS A 160 16.04 -17.46 -6.78
CA LYS A 160 14.89 -17.86 -7.60
C LYS A 160 14.21 -19.12 -7.06
#